data_8b86241347a2d4ec6761fae5b18b5860
#
_entry.id   8b86241347a2d4ec6761fae5b18b5860
#
_cell.length_a   1.000
_cell.length_b   1.000
_cell.length_c   1.000
_cell.angle_alpha   90.00
_cell.angle_beta   90.00
_cell.angle_gamma   90.00
#
_symmetry.space_group_name_H-M   'P 1'
#
loop_
_entity.id
_entity.type
_entity.pdbx_description
1 polymer ?
#
loop_
_entity_poly.entity_id
_entity_poly.type
_entity_poly.pdbx_seq_one_letter_code
_entity_poly.pdbx_strand_id
1 'polypeptide(L)'
;MSGKAIGIIGLGVLGSAIAQVLIENGFQVMGCDLNPNNQAKAKALGVQIASTPDELATRVDPVLTCLPTTAALHDVAAKLTASGVAKLTVIEVSTFAVEEKEKARDLLASKGLTLLDCPLSGNRIMALKGELTAFGSGDELVFESIRPYLEGFCREVHYVGVFGHGMKMKICGNILNLIHNSAAAEVMVLGMKSGLKPEIIHKVISGSGSSSKMFDVRGGLMVDEDYTKEGMNFSIPLKDARIISEHAASVFCPTPVYQAALQPYYAAVAQGHHDEDASAVCTALEKAANVDRKRIGK
;
A
#
# COMPACT_ATOMS: atom_id res chain seq x y z
N MET A 1 -17.62 -11.30 25.36
CA MET A 1 -16.87 -10.03 25.28
C MET A 1 -17.53 -9.22 24.18
N SER A 2 -18.02 -8.01 24.43
CA SER A 2 -18.50 -7.15 23.35
C SER A 2 -17.30 -6.87 22.44
N GLY A 3 -17.36 -7.26 21.16
CA GLY A 3 -16.29 -7.06 20.21
C GLY A 3 -15.94 -5.57 20.10
N LYS A 4 -14.65 -5.25 19.97
CA LYS A 4 -14.21 -3.87 19.72
C LYS A 4 -14.84 -3.39 18.42
N ALA A 5 -15.38 -2.17 18.41
CA ALA A 5 -15.97 -1.56 17.21
C ALA A 5 -14.94 -0.64 16.50
N ILE A 6 -14.95 -0.64 15.17
CA ILE A 6 -14.11 0.24 14.34
C ILE A 6 -14.88 0.71 13.11
N GLY A 7 -14.68 1.97 12.75
CA GLY A 7 -15.17 2.52 11.49
C GLY A 7 -14.15 2.38 10.36
N ILE A 8 -14.59 2.20 9.11
CA ILE A 8 -13.73 2.23 7.92
C ILE A 8 -14.35 3.15 6.88
N ILE A 9 -13.63 4.18 6.48
CA ILE A 9 -13.99 5.07 5.37
C ILE A 9 -13.12 4.71 4.17
N GLY A 10 -13.77 4.28 3.08
CA GLY A 10 -13.13 3.71 1.91
C GLY A 10 -13.10 2.18 1.96
N LEU A 11 -14.14 1.57 1.36
CA LEU A 11 -14.34 0.11 1.25
C LEU A 11 -13.92 -0.42 -0.13
N GLY A 12 -12.91 0.22 -0.72
CA GLY A 12 -12.28 -0.24 -1.97
C GLY A 12 -11.49 -1.55 -1.78
N VAL A 13 -10.55 -1.82 -2.68
CA VAL A 13 -9.80 -3.09 -2.74
C VAL A 13 -9.12 -3.44 -1.40
N LEU A 14 -8.43 -2.48 -0.78
CA LEU A 14 -7.72 -2.72 0.48
C LEU A 14 -8.63 -2.59 1.70
N GLY A 15 -9.47 -1.54 1.75
CA GLY A 15 -10.36 -1.31 2.89
C GLY A 15 -11.38 -2.43 3.10
N SER A 16 -11.90 -3.04 2.02
CA SER A 16 -12.79 -4.21 2.13
C SER A 16 -12.06 -5.46 2.64
N ALA A 17 -10.79 -5.66 2.24
CA ALA A 17 -9.98 -6.77 2.74
C ALA A 17 -9.67 -6.61 4.24
N ILE A 18 -9.33 -5.38 4.67
CA ILE A 18 -9.13 -5.06 6.10
C ILE A 18 -10.42 -5.30 6.89
N ALA A 19 -11.57 -4.84 6.36
CA ALA A 19 -12.88 -5.05 7.00
C ALA A 19 -13.19 -6.54 7.20
N GLN A 20 -12.94 -7.36 6.18
CA GLN A 20 -13.15 -8.80 6.24
C GLN A 20 -12.32 -9.44 7.37
N VAL A 21 -11.02 -9.18 7.39
CA VAL A 21 -10.12 -9.77 8.40
C VAL A 21 -10.47 -9.30 9.83
N LEU A 22 -10.84 -8.03 10.00
CA LEU A 22 -11.30 -7.53 11.28
C LEU A 22 -12.58 -8.25 11.76
N ILE A 23 -13.56 -8.50 10.87
CA ILE A 23 -14.77 -9.25 11.19
C ILE A 23 -14.42 -10.69 11.57
N GLU A 24 -13.56 -11.36 10.80
CA GLU A 24 -13.09 -12.72 11.08
C GLU A 24 -12.38 -12.81 12.45
N ASN A 25 -11.71 -11.72 12.89
CA ASN A 25 -11.07 -11.59 14.19
C ASN A 25 -12.00 -11.04 15.29
N GLY A 26 -13.32 -11.01 15.05
CA GLY A 26 -14.34 -10.70 16.05
C GLY A 26 -14.59 -9.22 16.31
N PHE A 27 -14.12 -8.33 15.45
CA PHE A 27 -14.44 -6.90 15.54
C PHE A 27 -15.82 -6.60 14.95
N GLN A 28 -16.49 -5.61 15.49
CA GLN A 28 -17.66 -5.01 14.87
C GLN A 28 -17.20 -3.92 13.90
N VAL A 29 -17.47 -4.09 12.61
CA VAL A 29 -17.02 -3.16 11.59
C VAL A 29 -18.22 -2.38 11.03
N MET A 30 -18.12 -1.05 11.11
CA MET A 30 -18.99 -0.14 10.40
C MET A 30 -18.20 0.53 9.26
N GLY A 31 -18.83 0.75 8.09
CA GLY A 31 -18.09 1.29 6.96
C GLY A 31 -18.89 2.28 6.14
N CYS A 32 -18.16 3.14 5.43
CA CYS A 32 -18.70 4.13 4.51
C CYS A 32 -17.85 4.16 3.23
N ASP A 33 -18.50 4.23 2.07
CA ASP A 33 -17.86 4.40 0.75
C ASP A 33 -18.80 5.19 -0.17
N LEU A 34 -18.26 5.97 -1.09
CA LEU A 34 -19.07 6.69 -2.08
C LEU A 34 -19.64 5.78 -3.18
N ASN A 35 -18.98 4.62 -3.42
CA ASN A 35 -19.39 3.67 -4.44
C ASN A 35 -20.40 2.66 -3.89
N PRO A 36 -21.66 2.65 -4.38
CA PRO A 36 -22.68 1.70 -3.93
C PRO A 36 -22.29 0.22 -4.10
N ASN A 37 -21.49 -0.10 -5.12
CA ASN A 37 -21.02 -1.47 -5.33
C ASN A 37 -20.04 -1.90 -4.24
N ASN A 38 -19.16 -1.01 -3.76
CA ASN A 38 -18.27 -1.28 -2.64
C ASN A 38 -19.08 -1.47 -1.35
N GLN A 39 -20.08 -0.61 -1.11
CA GLN A 39 -20.98 -0.75 0.03
C GLN A 39 -21.72 -2.11 0.02
N ALA A 40 -22.27 -2.51 -1.14
CA ALA A 40 -22.99 -3.79 -1.28
C ALA A 40 -22.07 -4.99 -1.00
N LYS A 41 -20.85 -4.99 -1.56
CA LYS A 41 -19.84 -6.03 -1.30
C LYS A 41 -19.44 -6.08 0.17
N ALA A 42 -19.17 -4.95 0.80
CA ALA A 42 -18.80 -4.88 2.22
C ALA A 42 -19.95 -5.33 3.13
N LYS A 43 -21.20 -4.96 2.81
CA LYS A 43 -22.39 -5.43 3.53
C LYS A 43 -22.53 -6.95 3.48
N ALA A 44 -22.23 -7.57 2.34
CA ALA A 44 -22.24 -9.04 2.21
C ALA A 44 -21.16 -9.72 3.07
N LEU A 45 -20.08 -9.01 3.44
CA LEU A 45 -19.05 -9.47 4.37
C LEU A 45 -19.44 -9.26 5.86
N GLY A 46 -20.57 -8.60 6.13
CA GLY A 46 -21.01 -8.31 7.51
C GLY A 46 -20.71 -6.88 7.99
N VAL A 47 -20.19 -5.99 7.14
CA VAL A 47 -19.98 -4.58 7.49
C VAL A 47 -21.33 -3.87 7.63
N GLN A 48 -21.52 -3.15 8.73
CA GLN A 48 -22.65 -2.24 8.91
C GLN A 48 -22.39 -0.96 8.12
N ILE A 49 -23.27 -0.61 7.18
CA ILE A 49 -23.05 0.55 6.31
C ILE A 49 -23.62 1.82 6.95
N ALA A 50 -22.77 2.84 7.07
CA ALA A 50 -23.16 4.22 7.32
C ALA A 50 -23.25 4.99 6.00
N SER A 51 -24.16 5.96 5.92
CA SER A 51 -24.39 6.72 4.69
C SER A 51 -23.28 7.74 4.43
N THR A 52 -22.69 8.28 5.50
CA THR A 52 -21.70 9.38 5.42
C THR A 52 -20.59 9.21 6.47
N PRO A 53 -19.41 9.83 6.27
CA PRO A 53 -18.33 9.84 7.26
C PRO A 53 -18.73 10.46 8.60
N ASP A 54 -19.53 11.51 8.60
CA ASP A 54 -20.02 12.18 9.80
C ASP A 54 -21.01 11.30 10.57
N GLU A 55 -21.93 10.60 9.91
CA GLU A 55 -22.77 9.59 10.55
C GLU A 55 -21.90 8.48 11.20
N LEU A 56 -20.90 7.99 10.46
CA LEU A 56 -20.00 6.95 10.98
C LEU A 56 -19.30 7.42 12.27
N ALA A 57 -18.78 8.65 12.27
CA ALA A 57 -18.04 9.23 13.40
C ALA A 57 -18.89 9.37 14.68
N THR A 58 -20.22 9.52 14.56
CA THR A 58 -21.10 9.58 15.74
C THR A 58 -21.35 8.21 16.38
N ARG A 59 -20.97 7.11 15.73
CA ARG A 59 -21.33 5.75 16.13
C ARG A 59 -20.15 4.90 16.58
N VAL A 60 -18.93 5.22 16.12
CA VAL A 60 -17.72 4.44 16.41
C VAL A 60 -16.48 5.32 16.58
N ASP A 61 -15.58 4.89 17.46
CA ASP A 61 -14.21 5.39 17.65
C ASP A 61 -13.32 4.16 17.95
N PRO A 62 -12.22 3.93 17.20
CA PRO A 62 -11.62 4.77 16.15
C PRO A 62 -12.25 4.58 14.75
N VAL A 63 -11.85 5.46 13.81
CA VAL A 63 -12.18 5.38 12.39
C VAL A 63 -10.91 5.24 11.57
N LEU A 64 -10.83 4.24 10.70
CA LEU A 64 -9.74 4.04 9.73
C LEU A 64 -10.13 4.65 8.38
N THR A 65 -9.21 5.39 7.76
CA THR A 65 -9.39 5.94 6.41
C THR A 65 -8.46 5.23 5.42
N CYS A 66 -9.04 4.68 4.35
CA CYS A 66 -8.32 3.98 3.28
C CYS A 66 -8.77 4.55 1.91
N LEU A 67 -8.18 5.67 1.53
CA LEU A 67 -8.69 6.57 0.50
C LEU A 67 -7.83 6.56 -0.77
N PRO A 68 -8.43 6.76 -1.96
CA PRO A 68 -7.70 6.68 -3.23
C PRO A 68 -6.94 7.96 -3.60
N THR A 69 -7.38 9.13 -3.12
CA THR A 69 -6.84 10.44 -3.53
C THR A 69 -6.72 11.41 -2.36
N THR A 70 -5.83 12.37 -2.49
CA THR A 70 -5.66 13.49 -1.55
C THR A 70 -6.93 14.32 -1.41
N ALA A 71 -7.66 14.54 -2.51
CA ALA A 71 -8.95 15.23 -2.48
C ALA A 71 -9.97 14.49 -1.60
N ALA A 72 -10.01 13.15 -1.67
CA ALA A 72 -10.86 12.34 -0.79
C ALA A 72 -10.43 12.46 0.69
N LEU A 73 -9.14 12.54 0.98
CA LEU A 73 -8.63 12.76 2.34
C LEU A 73 -9.14 14.08 2.92
N HIS A 74 -9.04 15.16 2.15
CA HIS A 74 -9.48 16.48 2.60
C HIS A 74 -11.01 16.57 2.74
N ASP A 75 -11.79 15.97 1.82
CA ASP A 75 -13.25 15.90 1.91
C ASP A 75 -13.69 15.13 3.17
N VAL A 76 -13.08 13.98 3.41
CA VAL A 76 -13.37 13.18 4.62
C VAL A 76 -12.98 13.94 5.88
N ALA A 77 -11.81 14.55 5.93
CA ALA A 77 -11.39 15.35 7.09
C ALA A 77 -12.38 16.50 7.37
N ALA A 78 -12.86 17.19 6.33
CA ALA A 78 -13.86 18.25 6.48
C ALA A 78 -15.20 17.71 7.02
N LYS A 79 -15.69 16.58 6.52
CA LYS A 79 -16.93 15.93 7.00
C LYS A 79 -16.80 15.47 8.45
N LEU A 80 -15.69 14.84 8.81
CA LEU A 80 -15.44 14.44 10.19
C LEU A 80 -15.36 15.65 11.13
N THR A 81 -14.73 16.73 10.69
CA THR A 81 -14.66 17.99 11.46
C THR A 81 -16.05 18.62 11.66
N ALA A 82 -16.95 18.47 10.67
CA ALA A 82 -18.33 18.97 10.73
C ALA A 82 -19.29 18.05 11.50
N SER A 83 -18.90 16.83 11.88
CA SER A 83 -19.74 15.84 12.55
C SER A 83 -20.24 16.28 13.95
N GLY A 84 -19.55 17.24 14.58
CA GLY A 84 -19.88 17.71 15.93
C GLY A 84 -19.46 16.76 17.06
N VAL A 85 -18.76 15.65 16.77
CA VAL A 85 -18.24 14.76 17.81
C VAL A 85 -17.13 15.46 18.59
N ALA A 86 -17.13 15.29 19.90
CA ALA A 86 -16.15 15.93 20.78
C ALA A 86 -14.77 15.23 20.78
N LYS A 87 -14.73 13.94 20.39
CA LYS A 87 -13.54 13.12 20.34
C LYS A 87 -13.66 12.09 19.23
N LEU A 88 -12.61 11.92 18.46
CA LEU A 88 -12.48 10.86 17.44
C LEU A 88 -11.01 10.63 17.16
N THR A 89 -10.60 9.37 17.08
CA THR A 89 -9.28 8.99 16.60
C THR A 89 -9.39 8.49 15.15
N VAL A 90 -8.71 9.16 14.23
CA VAL A 90 -8.65 8.79 12.82
C VAL A 90 -7.31 8.12 12.54
N ILE A 91 -7.35 6.89 12.00
CA ILE A 91 -6.21 6.09 11.60
C ILE A 91 -6.08 6.20 10.07
N GLU A 92 -5.19 7.04 9.58
CA GLU A 92 -5.02 7.26 8.13
C GLU A 92 -3.96 6.31 7.57
N VAL A 93 -4.39 5.36 6.71
CA VAL A 93 -3.52 4.29 6.20
C VAL A 93 -3.11 4.46 4.74
N SER A 94 -3.61 5.48 4.04
CA SER A 94 -3.31 5.70 2.62
C SER A 94 -1.90 6.24 2.39
N THR A 95 -1.40 6.10 1.17
CA THR A 95 -0.09 6.63 0.75
C THR A 95 -0.28 7.97 0.05
N PHE A 96 -0.03 9.07 0.78
CA PHE A 96 -0.09 10.46 0.32
C PHE A 96 1.17 11.22 0.74
N ALA A 97 1.40 12.40 0.14
CA ALA A 97 2.46 13.29 0.59
C ALA A 97 2.26 13.68 2.07
N VAL A 98 3.36 13.82 2.80
CA VAL A 98 3.32 14.13 4.25
C VAL A 98 2.59 15.43 4.50
N GLU A 99 2.84 16.45 3.67
CA GLU A 99 2.25 17.79 3.77
C GLU A 99 0.72 17.76 3.63
N GLU A 100 0.19 16.87 2.80
CA GLU A 100 -1.26 16.72 2.62
C GLU A 100 -1.91 16.04 3.84
N LYS A 101 -1.23 15.07 4.43
CA LYS A 101 -1.67 14.46 5.69
C LYS A 101 -1.59 15.45 6.87
N GLU A 102 -0.57 16.31 6.89
CA GLU A 102 -0.44 17.38 7.90
C GLU A 102 -1.58 18.38 7.81
N LYS A 103 -1.99 18.81 6.61
CA LYS A 103 -3.17 19.67 6.42
C LYS A 103 -4.45 19.02 6.96
N ALA A 104 -4.66 17.73 6.70
CA ALA A 104 -5.80 16.99 7.22
C ALA A 104 -5.75 16.86 8.75
N ARG A 105 -4.55 16.59 9.33
CA ARG A 105 -4.33 16.57 10.78
C ARG A 105 -4.70 17.91 11.42
N ASP A 106 -4.21 19.01 10.88
CA ASP A 106 -4.42 20.34 11.45
C ASP A 106 -5.90 20.75 11.39
N LEU A 107 -6.58 20.37 10.32
CA LEU A 107 -8.03 20.58 10.20
C LEU A 107 -8.80 19.80 11.28
N LEU A 108 -8.51 18.51 11.46
CA LEU A 108 -9.15 17.68 12.49
C LEU A 108 -8.81 18.17 13.91
N ALA A 109 -7.55 18.51 14.17
CA ALA A 109 -7.07 19.04 15.44
C ALA A 109 -7.77 20.35 15.82
N SER A 110 -8.18 21.19 14.85
CA SER A 110 -8.95 22.41 15.10
C SER A 110 -10.30 22.18 15.82
N LYS A 111 -10.77 20.94 15.84
CA LYS A 111 -11.99 20.49 16.54
C LYS A 111 -11.73 19.45 17.64
N GLY A 112 -10.48 19.26 18.04
CA GLY A 112 -10.11 18.31 19.08
C GLY A 112 -10.09 16.84 18.63
N LEU A 113 -10.15 16.59 17.32
CA LEU A 113 -10.05 15.25 16.76
C LEU A 113 -8.58 14.89 16.48
N THR A 114 -8.20 13.64 16.64
CA THR A 114 -6.82 13.18 16.47
C THR A 114 -6.65 12.40 15.17
N LEU A 115 -5.67 12.77 14.34
CA LEU A 115 -5.23 11.98 13.20
C LEU A 115 -3.89 11.31 13.52
N LEU A 116 -3.82 10.00 13.28
CA LEU A 116 -2.56 9.23 13.27
C LEU A 116 -2.22 8.88 11.83
N ASP A 117 -0.94 9.00 11.48
CA ASP A 117 -0.39 8.59 10.18
C ASP A 117 0.13 7.15 10.29
N CYS A 118 -0.59 6.20 9.71
CA CYS A 118 -0.36 4.76 9.85
C CYS A 118 -0.34 4.03 8.50
N PRO A 119 0.48 4.44 7.52
CA PRO A 119 0.52 3.78 6.22
C PRO A 119 0.90 2.30 6.35
N LEU A 120 0.38 1.50 5.40
CA LEU A 120 0.52 0.04 5.39
C LEU A 120 1.53 -0.41 4.34
N SER A 121 2.28 -1.45 4.68
CA SER A 121 3.11 -2.21 3.73
C SER A 121 2.46 -3.56 3.46
N GLY A 122 2.26 -3.86 2.18
CA GLY A 122 1.61 -5.06 1.67
C GLY A 122 0.53 -4.72 0.65
N ASN A 123 -0.09 -5.76 0.10
CA ASN A 123 -1.16 -5.68 -0.89
C ASN A 123 -2.45 -6.35 -0.37
N ARG A 124 -3.48 -6.43 -1.22
CA ARG A 124 -4.76 -7.07 -0.86
C ARG A 124 -4.61 -8.53 -0.42
N ILE A 125 -3.75 -9.31 -1.10
CA ILE A 125 -3.53 -10.73 -0.76
C ILE A 125 -2.94 -10.85 0.64
N MET A 126 -1.96 -10.00 0.98
CA MET A 126 -1.38 -9.95 2.32
C MET A 126 -2.40 -9.44 3.36
N ALA A 127 -3.23 -8.47 2.99
CA ALA A 127 -4.31 -8.00 3.86
C ALA A 127 -5.26 -9.13 4.26
N LEU A 128 -5.74 -9.92 3.29
CA LEU A 128 -6.64 -11.06 3.53
C LEU A 128 -6.03 -12.16 4.39
N LYS A 129 -4.70 -12.21 4.51
CA LYS A 129 -3.97 -13.15 5.37
C LYS A 129 -3.58 -12.55 6.73
N GLY A 130 -3.94 -11.29 7.00
CA GLY A 130 -3.47 -10.58 8.19
C GLY A 130 -1.96 -10.34 8.20
N GLU A 131 -1.30 -10.28 7.04
CA GLU A 131 0.16 -10.21 6.90
C GLU A 131 0.68 -8.79 6.58
N LEU A 132 -0.15 -7.76 6.75
CA LEU A 132 0.27 -6.38 6.56
C LEU A 132 1.25 -5.94 7.65
N THR A 133 2.06 -4.92 7.34
CA THR A 133 2.85 -4.19 8.33
C THR A 133 2.35 -2.74 8.38
N ALA A 134 2.09 -2.22 9.58
CA ALA A 134 1.70 -0.84 9.82
C ALA A 134 2.88 -0.02 10.36
N PHE A 135 3.08 1.19 9.83
CA PHE A 135 4.06 2.17 10.29
C PHE A 135 3.33 3.33 10.95
N GLY A 136 3.00 3.21 12.24
CA GLY A 136 2.23 4.19 12.96
C GLY A 136 3.04 5.37 13.47
N SER A 137 2.50 6.58 13.37
CA SER A 137 3.12 7.78 13.85
C SER A 137 2.09 8.83 14.28
N GLY A 138 2.49 9.72 15.18
CA GLY A 138 1.66 10.75 15.79
C GLY A 138 1.79 10.75 17.30
N ASP A 139 0.70 11.05 18.01
CA ASP A 139 0.68 10.96 19.48
C ASP A 139 0.85 9.50 19.92
N GLU A 140 1.88 9.23 20.72
CA GLU A 140 2.25 7.87 21.13
C GLU A 140 1.17 7.23 22.03
N LEU A 141 0.60 7.98 22.96
CA LEU A 141 -0.41 7.45 23.87
C LEU A 141 -1.71 7.11 23.11
N VAL A 142 -2.08 7.95 22.15
CA VAL A 142 -3.22 7.67 21.27
C VAL A 142 -2.93 6.47 20.38
N PHE A 143 -1.71 6.39 19.80
CA PHE A 143 -1.30 5.24 19.00
C PHE A 143 -1.37 3.93 19.78
N GLU A 144 -0.85 3.88 21.00
CA GLU A 144 -0.92 2.68 21.83
C GLU A 144 -2.37 2.27 22.14
N SER A 145 -3.28 3.23 22.28
CA SER A 145 -4.71 2.95 22.49
C SER A 145 -5.38 2.28 21.29
N ILE A 146 -4.91 2.58 20.06
CA ILE A 146 -5.46 2.00 18.81
C ILE A 146 -4.65 0.82 18.30
N ARG A 147 -3.48 0.53 18.84
CA ARG A 147 -2.63 -0.59 18.45
C ARG A 147 -3.41 -1.91 18.31
N PRO A 148 -4.31 -2.29 19.26
CA PRO A 148 -5.06 -3.53 19.15
C PRO A 148 -6.00 -3.62 17.94
N TYR A 149 -6.37 -2.49 17.33
CA TYR A 149 -7.16 -2.46 16.09
C TYR A 149 -6.29 -2.74 14.88
N LEU A 150 -5.06 -2.19 14.86
CA LEU A 150 -4.08 -2.47 13.80
C LEU A 150 -3.63 -3.93 13.84
N GLU A 151 -3.36 -4.47 15.03
CA GLU A 151 -3.01 -5.89 15.24
C GLU A 151 -4.15 -6.84 14.83
N GLY A 152 -5.38 -6.35 14.74
CA GLY A 152 -6.52 -7.08 14.22
C GLY A 152 -6.43 -7.44 12.73
N PHE A 153 -5.55 -6.80 11.94
CA PHE A 153 -5.37 -7.09 10.52
C PHE A 153 -3.91 -6.96 10.03
N CYS A 154 -2.99 -6.61 10.91
CA CYS A 154 -1.56 -6.54 10.61
C CYS A 154 -0.80 -7.59 11.41
N ARG A 155 0.22 -8.20 10.79
CA ARG A 155 1.17 -9.07 11.47
C ARG A 155 2.17 -8.28 12.31
N GLU A 156 2.59 -7.12 11.82
CA GLU A 156 3.57 -6.24 12.45
C GLU A 156 3.01 -4.84 12.58
N VAL A 157 3.13 -4.25 13.76
CA VAL A 157 2.66 -2.89 14.06
C VAL A 157 3.78 -2.13 14.77
N HIS A 158 4.37 -1.17 14.08
CA HIS A 158 5.49 -0.38 14.58
C HIS A 158 5.08 1.06 14.84
N TYR A 159 5.36 1.58 16.04
CA TYR A 159 5.37 3.02 16.27
C TYR A 159 6.73 3.59 15.83
N VAL A 160 6.70 4.59 14.95
CA VAL A 160 7.92 5.12 14.33
C VAL A 160 8.15 6.61 14.63
N GLY A 161 7.41 7.18 15.56
CA GLY A 161 7.64 8.53 16.08
C GLY A 161 6.55 9.55 15.78
N VAL A 162 6.92 10.81 15.69
CA VAL A 162 5.98 11.93 15.50
C VAL A 162 5.24 11.83 14.17
N PHE A 163 4.12 12.54 14.05
CA PHE A 163 3.26 12.54 12.86
C PHE A 163 4.06 12.76 11.56
N GLY A 164 3.75 11.96 10.55
CA GLY A 164 4.44 11.95 9.26
C GLY A 164 5.64 10.99 9.19
N HIS A 165 6.16 10.48 10.32
CA HIS A 165 7.23 9.50 10.30
C HIS A 165 6.78 8.15 9.74
N GLY A 166 5.49 7.79 9.88
CA GLY A 166 4.90 6.62 9.25
C GLY A 166 5.05 6.68 7.72
N MET A 167 4.65 7.81 7.13
CA MET A 167 4.77 8.00 5.69
C MET A 167 6.24 8.06 5.22
N LYS A 168 7.13 8.69 5.99
CA LYS A 168 8.57 8.70 5.70
C LYS A 168 9.16 7.28 5.72
N MET A 169 8.76 6.44 6.68
CA MET A 169 9.16 5.03 6.73
C MET A 169 8.60 4.26 5.52
N LYS A 170 7.35 4.51 5.13
CA LYS A 170 6.74 3.93 3.92
C LYS A 170 7.51 4.32 2.66
N ILE A 171 7.94 5.57 2.54
CA ILE A 171 8.81 6.06 1.44
C ILE A 171 10.09 5.24 1.37
N CYS A 172 10.80 5.07 2.49
CA CYS A 172 12.02 4.26 2.54
C CYS A 172 11.80 2.81 2.07
N GLY A 173 10.72 2.18 2.56
CA GLY A 173 10.37 0.83 2.14
C GLY A 173 10.02 0.72 0.65
N ASN A 174 9.28 1.70 0.13
CA ASN A 174 8.87 1.69 -1.28
C ASN A 174 10.02 1.98 -2.25
N ILE A 175 11.05 2.77 -1.84
CA ILE A 175 12.31 2.89 -2.59
C ILE A 175 12.92 1.50 -2.81
N LEU A 176 13.06 0.71 -1.74
CA LEU A 176 13.62 -0.64 -1.83
C LEU A 176 12.76 -1.56 -2.70
N ASN A 177 11.43 -1.50 -2.58
CA ASN A 177 10.53 -2.31 -3.41
C ASN A 177 10.71 -2.04 -4.91
N LEU A 178 10.83 -0.77 -5.30
CA LEU A 178 11.02 -0.37 -6.71
C LEU A 178 12.40 -0.78 -7.23
N ILE A 179 13.46 -0.54 -6.44
CA ILE A 179 14.82 -0.94 -6.79
C ILE A 179 14.93 -2.46 -6.93
N HIS A 180 14.42 -3.21 -5.95
CA HIS A 180 14.50 -4.67 -5.96
C HIS A 180 13.72 -5.31 -7.11
N ASN A 181 12.57 -4.74 -7.51
CA ASN A 181 11.82 -5.24 -8.65
C ASN A 181 12.56 -5.00 -9.97
N SER A 182 13.16 -3.82 -10.16
CA SER A 182 13.97 -3.53 -11.35
C SER A 182 15.24 -4.38 -11.36
N ALA A 183 15.93 -4.52 -10.23
CA ALA A 183 17.11 -5.37 -10.10
C ALA A 183 16.79 -6.85 -10.38
N ALA A 184 15.63 -7.33 -9.92
CA ALA A 184 15.16 -8.68 -10.23
C ALA A 184 15.00 -8.89 -11.75
N ALA A 185 14.37 -7.93 -12.43
CA ALA A 185 14.18 -7.99 -13.86
C ALA A 185 15.53 -7.95 -14.64
N GLU A 186 16.46 -7.09 -14.23
CA GLU A 186 17.81 -7.03 -14.83
C GLU A 186 18.56 -8.36 -14.68
N VAL A 187 18.51 -8.97 -13.49
CA VAL A 187 19.16 -10.27 -13.23
C VAL A 187 18.53 -11.37 -14.08
N MET A 188 17.19 -11.42 -14.17
CA MET A 188 16.49 -12.39 -15.00
C MET A 188 16.88 -12.23 -16.48
N VAL A 189 16.87 -11.01 -16.99
CA VAL A 189 17.19 -10.71 -18.40
C VAL A 189 18.66 -11.01 -18.71
N LEU A 190 19.60 -10.61 -17.85
CA LEU A 190 21.03 -10.92 -18.02
C LEU A 190 21.28 -12.43 -18.03
N GLY A 191 20.68 -13.16 -17.09
CA GLY A 191 20.81 -14.61 -17.02
C GLY A 191 20.25 -15.31 -18.27
N MET A 192 19.07 -14.93 -18.73
CA MET A 192 18.45 -15.42 -19.95
C MET A 192 19.31 -15.11 -21.19
N LYS A 193 19.83 -13.89 -21.29
CA LYS A 193 20.73 -13.48 -22.38
C LYS A 193 22.04 -14.28 -22.39
N SER A 194 22.46 -14.75 -21.22
CA SER A 194 23.63 -15.62 -21.04
C SER A 194 23.32 -17.11 -21.26
N GLY A 195 22.08 -17.46 -21.64
CA GLY A 195 21.67 -18.84 -21.94
C GLY A 195 21.12 -19.63 -20.75
N LEU A 196 20.98 -19.02 -19.58
CA LEU A 196 20.38 -19.67 -18.40
C LEU A 196 18.85 -19.68 -18.50
N LYS A 197 18.24 -20.80 -18.13
CA LYS A 197 16.78 -20.91 -18.06
C LYS A 197 16.23 -20.06 -16.91
N PRO A 198 15.14 -19.29 -17.11
CA PRO A 198 14.59 -18.41 -16.08
C PRO A 198 14.20 -19.16 -14.79
N GLU A 199 13.71 -20.41 -14.90
CA GLU A 199 13.35 -21.23 -13.75
C GLU A 199 14.57 -21.55 -12.88
N ILE A 200 15.74 -21.78 -13.52
CA ILE A 200 16.99 -22.06 -12.84
C ILE A 200 17.53 -20.81 -12.15
N ILE A 201 17.47 -19.65 -12.83
CA ILE A 201 17.90 -18.37 -12.26
C ILE A 201 17.09 -18.08 -10.98
N HIS A 202 15.76 -18.15 -11.09
CA HIS A 202 14.88 -17.91 -9.94
C HIS A 202 15.12 -18.91 -8.82
N LYS A 203 15.13 -20.23 -9.12
CA LYS A 203 15.31 -21.29 -8.12
C LYS A 203 16.63 -21.18 -7.36
N VAL A 204 17.72 -20.85 -8.03
CA VAL A 204 19.06 -20.82 -7.42
C VAL A 204 19.28 -19.56 -6.60
N ILE A 205 18.76 -18.40 -7.06
CA ILE A 205 18.94 -17.13 -6.37
C ILE A 205 17.96 -17.00 -5.21
N SER A 206 16.71 -17.44 -5.36
CA SER A 206 15.72 -17.40 -4.27
C SER A 206 16.23 -18.15 -3.05
N GLY A 207 16.12 -17.51 -1.89
CA GLY A 207 16.63 -18.05 -0.62
C GLY A 207 18.13 -17.97 -0.42
N SER A 208 18.90 -17.47 -1.42
CA SER A 208 20.33 -17.18 -1.25
C SER A 208 20.55 -15.81 -0.60
N GLY A 209 21.79 -15.53 -0.17
CA GLY A 209 22.18 -14.22 0.35
C GLY A 209 22.09 -13.07 -0.67
N SER A 210 21.93 -13.37 -1.96
CA SER A 210 21.75 -12.40 -3.04
C SER A 210 20.26 -12.11 -3.34
N SER A 211 19.33 -12.85 -2.72
CA SER A 211 17.90 -12.68 -2.93
C SER A 211 17.34 -11.47 -2.19
N SER A 212 16.14 -11.10 -2.57
CA SER A 212 15.28 -10.19 -1.81
C SER A 212 13.86 -10.74 -1.79
N LYS A 213 13.04 -10.35 -0.80
CA LYS A 213 11.63 -10.76 -0.77
C LYS A 213 10.90 -10.41 -2.07
N MET A 214 11.30 -9.32 -2.72
CA MET A 214 10.74 -8.88 -4.00
C MET A 214 11.16 -9.82 -5.14
N PHE A 215 12.43 -10.25 -5.18
CA PHE A 215 12.91 -11.25 -6.14
C PHE A 215 12.18 -12.59 -5.95
N ASP A 216 12.02 -13.06 -4.71
CA ASP A 216 11.36 -14.33 -4.43
C ASP A 216 9.89 -14.36 -4.92
N VAL A 217 9.17 -13.25 -4.73
CA VAL A 217 7.74 -13.16 -5.10
C VAL A 217 7.56 -12.84 -6.58
N ARG A 218 8.24 -11.81 -7.10
CA ARG A 218 8.02 -11.32 -8.47
C ARG A 218 8.84 -12.04 -9.51
N GLY A 219 9.99 -12.60 -9.11
CA GLY A 219 10.77 -13.44 -10.00
C GLY A 219 9.99 -14.64 -10.53
N GLY A 220 9.10 -15.21 -9.72
CA GLY A 220 8.18 -16.25 -10.18
C GLY A 220 7.26 -15.81 -11.32
N LEU A 221 6.68 -14.59 -11.23
CA LEU A 221 5.87 -14.02 -12.31
C LEU A 221 6.70 -13.75 -13.58
N MET A 222 7.95 -13.34 -13.41
CA MET A 222 8.89 -13.13 -14.52
C MET A 222 9.28 -14.46 -15.19
N VAL A 223 9.35 -15.57 -14.44
CA VAL A 223 9.55 -16.93 -14.99
C VAL A 223 8.36 -17.34 -15.84
N ASP A 224 7.15 -17.19 -15.29
CA ASP A 224 5.91 -17.66 -15.90
C ASP A 224 5.45 -16.77 -17.08
N GLU A 225 6.00 -15.57 -17.25
CA GLU A 225 5.50 -14.52 -18.15
C GLU A 225 4.00 -14.21 -17.95
N ASP A 226 3.50 -14.42 -16.74
CA ASP A 226 2.10 -14.20 -16.41
C ASP A 226 1.96 -13.01 -15.45
N TYR A 227 1.73 -11.84 -16.02
CA TYR A 227 1.58 -10.57 -15.32
C TYR A 227 0.12 -10.15 -15.15
N THR A 228 -0.83 -11.04 -15.50
CA THR A 228 -2.27 -10.81 -15.40
C THR A 228 -2.85 -11.23 -14.05
N LYS A 229 -2.11 -12.02 -13.28
CA LYS A 229 -2.48 -12.42 -11.92
C LYS A 229 -2.71 -11.20 -11.03
N GLU A 230 -3.61 -11.33 -10.08
CA GLU A 230 -3.91 -10.27 -9.11
C GLU A 230 -2.62 -9.80 -8.42
N GLY A 231 -2.19 -8.61 -8.76
CA GLY A 231 -0.94 -8.02 -8.31
C GLY A 231 -1.07 -6.51 -8.13
N MET A 232 0.03 -5.82 -8.28
CA MET A 232 0.11 -4.36 -8.20
C MET A 232 0.40 -3.80 -9.59
N ASN A 233 -0.63 -3.33 -10.30
CA ASN A 233 -0.45 -2.68 -11.59
C ASN A 233 0.41 -1.41 -11.50
N PHE A 234 0.90 -0.93 -12.66
CA PHE A 234 1.84 0.19 -12.72
C PHE A 234 1.33 1.51 -12.14
N SER A 235 0.01 1.72 -12.05
CA SER A 235 -0.55 2.98 -11.51
C SER A 235 -0.14 3.21 -10.05
N ILE A 236 -0.03 2.15 -9.25
CA ILE A 236 0.31 2.23 -7.83
C ILE A 236 1.79 2.60 -7.62
N PRO A 237 2.78 1.81 -8.13
CA PRO A 237 4.19 2.16 -7.95
C PRO A 237 4.57 3.48 -8.62
N LEU A 238 3.94 3.89 -9.73
CA LEU A 238 4.23 5.17 -10.37
C LEU A 238 3.65 6.36 -9.59
N LYS A 239 2.47 6.20 -8.95
CA LYS A 239 1.97 7.19 -7.99
C LYS A 239 2.92 7.34 -6.81
N ASP A 240 3.34 6.22 -6.22
CA ASP A 240 4.28 6.21 -5.10
C ASP A 240 5.63 6.79 -5.52
N ALA A 241 6.11 6.51 -6.74
CA ALA A 241 7.34 7.05 -7.29
C ALA A 241 7.34 8.59 -7.35
N ARG A 242 6.21 9.19 -7.69
CA ARG A 242 6.08 10.66 -7.68
C ARG A 242 6.25 11.21 -6.27
N ILE A 243 5.53 10.64 -5.29
CA ILE A 243 5.60 11.06 -3.87
C ILE A 243 7.03 10.92 -3.34
N ILE A 244 7.72 9.82 -3.66
CA ILE A 244 9.11 9.57 -3.25
C ILE A 244 10.05 10.61 -3.85
N SER A 245 9.93 10.87 -5.16
CA SER A 245 10.81 11.82 -5.85
C SER A 245 10.62 13.26 -5.34
N GLU A 246 9.37 13.66 -5.12
CA GLU A 246 9.03 14.98 -4.56
C GLU A 246 9.57 15.11 -3.13
N HIS A 247 9.40 14.08 -2.30
CA HIS A 247 9.93 14.07 -0.93
C HIS A 247 11.47 14.12 -0.91
N ALA A 248 12.15 13.31 -1.73
CA ALA A 248 13.60 13.33 -1.82
C ALA A 248 14.13 14.72 -2.23
N ALA A 249 13.46 15.37 -3.19
CA ALA A 249 13.79 16.72 -3.62
C ALA A 249 13.57 17.76 -2.50
N SER A 250 12.46 17.66 -1.75
CA SER A 250 12.16 18.61 -0.67
C SER A 250 13.18 18.60 0.47
N VAL A 251 13.87 17.47 0.69
CA VAL A 251 14.92 17.31 1.69
C VAL A 251 16.33 17.29 1.09
N PHE A 252 16.47 17.61 -0.20
CA PHE A 252 17.75 17.61 -0.94
C PHE A 252 18.53 16.28 -0.84
N CYS A 253 17.84 15.15 -0.78
CA CYS A 253 18.45 13.83 -0.70
C CYS A 253 18.65 13.22 -2.09
N PRO A 254 19.90 12.98 -2.56
CA PRO A 254 20.14 12.32 -3.83
C PRO A 254 19.75 10.83 -3.75
N THR A 255 19.03 10.35 -4.76
CA THR A 255 18.56 8.96 -4.86
C THR A 255 18.89 8.34 -6.22
N PRO A 256 20.19 8.28 -6.64
CA PRO A 256 20.57 7.91 -8.01
C PRO A 256 20.17 6.49 -8.39
N VAL A 257 20.31 5.50 -7.53
CA VAL A 257 19.93 4.10 -7.79
C VAL A 257 18.42 3.99 -7.99
N TYR A 258 17.65 4.69 -7.18
CA TYR A 258 16.19 4.73 -7.31
C TYR A 258 15.76 5.38 -8.62
N GLN A 259 16.36 6.49 -9.02
CA GLN A 259 16.04 7.17 -10.28
C GLN A 259 16.37 6.28 -11.49
N ALA A 260 17.46 5.53 -11.45
CA ALA A 260 17.79 4.55 -12.48
C ALA A 260 16.76 3.41 -12.51
N ALA A 261 16.34 2.91 -11.35
CA ALA A 261 15.36 1.84 -11.24
C ALA A 261 13.96 2.20 -11.74
N LEU A 262 13.63 3.48 -11.87
CA LEU A 262 12.36 3.92 -12.46
C LEU A 262 12.31 3.79 -13.99
N GLN A 263 13.45 3.76 -14.68
CA GLN A 263 13.49 3.76 -16.15
C GLN A 263 12.79 2.52 -16.74
N PRO A 264 12.98 1.29 -16.24
CA PRO A 264 12.23 0.12 -16.72
C PRO A 264 10.72 0.24 -16.52
N TYR A 265 10.25 0.93 -15.48
CA TYR A 265 8.81 1.17 -15.28
C TYR A 265 8.22 2.07 -16.36
N TYR A 266 8.91 3.16 -16.68
CA TYR A 266 8.49 4.05 -17.77
C TYR A 266 8.53 3.32 -19.13
N ALA A 267 9.56 2.51 -19.38
CA ALA A 267 9.67 1.71 -20.59
C ALA A 267 8.53 0.70 -20.72
N ALA A 268 8.17 0.00 -19.63
CA ALA A 268 7.07 -0.95 -19.61
C ALA A 268 5.72 -0.28 -19.94
N VAL A 269 5.43 0.85 -19.30
CA VAL A 269 4.19 1.62 -19.57
C VAL A 269 4.16 2.10 -21.04
N ALA A 270 5.27 2.64 -21.53
CA ALA A 270 5.39 3.09 -22.94
C ALA A 270 5.21 1.93 -23.94
N GLN A 271 5.46 0.69 -23.53
CA GLN A 271 5.27 -0.52 -24.33
C GLN A 271 3.88 -1.16 -24.17
N GLY A 272 2.96 -0.56 -23.38
CA GLY A 272 1.57 -0.99 -23.27
C GLY A 272 1.27 -1.90 -22.06
N HIS A 273 2.20 -2.08 -21.11
CA HIS A 273 2.04 -2.95 -19.93
C HIS A 273 1.37 -2.27 -18.74
N HIS A 274 0.67 -1.12 -18.91
CA HIS A 274 0.12 -0.30 -17.83
C HIS A 274 -0.79 -1.06 -16.85
N ASP A 275 -1.61 -1.96 -17.36
CA ASP A 275 -2.63 -2.68 -16.57
C ASP A 275 -2.13 -4.03 -15.99
N GLU A 276 -0.92 -4.43 -16.33
CA GLU A 276 -0.27 -5.64 -15.86
C GLU A 276 0.40 -5.42 -14.48
N ASP A 277 0.80 -6.51 -13.81
CA ASP A 277 1.64 -6.42 -12.61
C ASP A 277 2.98 -5.75 -12.95
N ALA A 278 3.48 -4.94 -12.05
CA ALA A 278 4.71 -4.19 -12.23
C ALA A 278 5.98 -5.06 -12.43
N SER A 279 5.90 -6.39 -12.26
CA SER A 279 6.95 -7.32 -12.66
C SER A 279 7.12 -7.40 -14.19
N ALA A 280 6.15 -6.92 -14.98
CA ALA A 280 6.26 -6.76 -16.44
C ALA A 280 7.36 -5.79 -16.88
N VAL A 281 8.04 -5.08 -15.97
CA VAL A 281 9.32 -4.42 -16.24
C VAL A 281 10.34 -5.38 -16.87
N CYS A 282 10.24 -6.69 -16.56
CA CYS A 282 11.07 -7.74 -17.15
C CYS A 282 10.88 -7.80 -18.68
N THR A 283 9.62 -7.82 -19.15
CA THR A 283 9.30 -7.82 -20.58
C THR A 283 9.89 -6.61 -21.33
N ALA A 284 9.83 -5.43 -20.70
CA ALA A 284 10.41 -4.23 -21.30
C ALA A 284 11.93 -4.34 -21.47
N LEU A 285 12.62 -4.92 -20.48
CA LEU A 285 14.06 -5.14 -20.53
C LEU A 285 14.45 -6.29 -21.48
N GLU A 286 13.66 -7.37 -21.55
CA GLU A 286 13.84 -8.44 -22.54
C GLU A 286 13.83 -7.90 -23.96
N LYS A 287 12.85 -7.04 -24.25
CA LYS A 287 12.75 -6.39 -25.56
C LYS A 287 13.95 -5.50 -25.83
N ALA A 288 14.39 -4.70 -24.85
CA ALA A 288 15.55 -3.83 -24.98
C ALA A 288 16.86 -4.64 -25.21
N ALA A 289 16.98 -5.81 -24.55
CA ALA A 289 18.12 -6.71 -24.68
C ALA A 289 18.00 -7.68 -25.87
N ASN A 290 16.90 -7.66 -26.63
CA ASN A 290 16.61 -8.62 -27.70
C ASN A 290 16.76 -10.09 -27.19
N VAL A 291 16.08 -10.42 -26.08
CA VAL A 291 16.01 -11.79 -25.54
C VAL A 291 14.94 -12.56 -26.29
N ASP A 292 15.27 -13.76 -26.76
CA ASP A 292 14.32 -14.72 -27.34
C ASP A 292 14.27 -15.97 -26.44
N ARG A 293 13.25 -16.04 -25.60
CA ARG A 293 13.08 -17.16 -24.64
C ARG A 293 13.04 -18.53 -25.31
N LYS A 294 12.57 -18.62 -26.58
CA LYS A 294 12.50 -19.87 -27.34
C LYS A 294 13.88 -20.46 -27.67
N ARG A 295 14.92 -19.64 -27.55
CA ARG A 295 16.31 -20.04 -27.81
C ARG A 295 17.11 -20.35 -26.55
N ILE A 296 16.53 -20.13 -25.36
CA ILE A 296 17.23 -20.32 -24.09
C ILE A 296 17.37 -21.81 -23.79
N GLY A 297 18.57 -22.24 -23.46
CA GLY A 297 18.86 -23.63 -23.09
C GLY A 297 18.90 -24.65 -24.21
N LYS A 298 19.07 -24.16 -25.47
CA LYS A 298 19.33 -25.02 -26.63
C LYS A 298 20.83 -25.17 -26.86
#